data_cdda25cad0964a55c7746cbc2b7eab20
#
_entry.id   cdda25cad0964a55c7746cbc2b7eab20
#
_cell.length_a   1.000
_cell.length_b   1.000
_cell.length_c   1.000
_cell.angle_alpha   90.00
_cell.angle_beta   90.00
_cell.angle_gamma   90.00
#
_symmetry.space_group_name_H-M   'P 1'
#
loop_
_entity.id
_entity.type
_entity.pdbx_description
1 polymer ?
#
loop_
_entity_poly.entity_id
_entity_poly.type
_entity_poly.pdbx_seq_one_letter_code
_entity_poly.pdbx_strand_id
1 'polypeptide(L)'
;MDRILYPASKREVASRLLNYYGLNSEFDLPDIYRALDQFNIIFYDLQRFISEQVGERFGRDLQYSFYDVTNYYTEKDFADPDEEYRDRSGKLVSGPALGQKGVSKEHQLTPIIQMGLFMDGNGVPICMDVFRGNMSDSDTLKKIWTDSRRNTAWNGQLSWQIRDELFSQY
;
A
#
# COMPACT_ATOMS: atom_id res chain seq x y z
N MET A 1 -16.27 4.86 -1.85
CA MET A 1 -16.96 5.96 -1.16
C MET A 1 -17.49 5.58 0.23
N ASP A 2 -18.22 4.48 0.40
CA ASP A 2 -18.80 4.08 1.69
C ASP A 2 -17.78 4.07 2.84
N ARG A 3 -16.59 3.49 2.66
CA ARG A 3 -15.54 3.44 3.69
C ARG A 3 -14.93 4.80 4.08
N ILE A 4 -15.10 5.82 3.25
CA ILE A 4 -14.67 7.19 3.57
C ILE A 4 -15.72 7.86 4.46
N LEU A 5 -16.99 7.65 4.17
CA LEU A 5 -18.10 8.26 4.91
C LEU A 5 -18.42 7.50 6.20
N TYR A 6 -18.34 6.17 6.14
CA TYR A 6 -18.70 5.28 7.25
C TYR A 6 -17.68 4.13 7.33
N PRO A 7 -16.52 4.33 7.96
CA PRO A 7 -15.51 3.30 8.13
C PRO A 7 -16.08 2.08 8.85
N ALA A 8 -16.02 0.92 8.20
CA ALA A 8 -16.57 -0.31 8.71
C ALA A 8 -15.89 -1.55 8.15
N SER A 9 -16.16 -2.73 8.74
CA SER A 9 -15.70 -4.00 8.20
C SER A 9 -16.33 -4.28 6.81
N LYS A 10 -15.67 -5.09 5.99
CA LYS A 10 -16.20 -5.48 4.67
C LYS A 10 -17.57 -6.16 4.79
N ARG A 11 -17.76 -6.97 5.84
CA ARG A 11 -19.06 -7.64 6.13
C ARG A 11 -20.15 -6.61 6.39
N GLU A 12 -19.87 -5.59 7.20
CA GLU A 12 -20.83 -4.55 7.50
C GLU A 12 -21.12 -3.67 6.28
N VAL A 13 -20.08 -3.34 5.50
CA VAL A 13 -20.25 -2.63 4.23
C VAL A 13 -21.18 -3.42 3.30
N ALA A 14 -20.96 -4.72 3.13
CA ALA A 14 -21.83 -5.57 2.30
C ALA A 14 -23.30 -5.53 2.75
N SER A 15 -23.55 -5.59 4.07
CA SER A 15 -24.92 -5.55 4.60
C SER A 15 -25.61 -4.18 4.44
N ARG A 16 -24.85 -3.09 4.39
CA ARG A 16 -25.37 -1.72 4.26
C ARG A 16 -25.54 -1.24 2.84
N LEU A 17 -24.76 -1.75 1.90
CA LEU A 17 -24.78 -1.29 0.50
C LEU A 17 -26.14 -1.45 -0.16
N LEU A 18 -26.95 -2.39 0.29
CA LEU A 18 -28.35 -2.56 -0.15
C LEU A 18 -29.24 -1.37 0.24
N ASN A 19 -28.80 -0.54 1.18
CA ASN A 19 -29.57 0.60 1.69
C ASN A 19 -29.20 1.94 1.02
N TYR A 20 -28.21 1.95 0.12
CA TYR A 20 -27.80 3.16 -0.58
C TYR A 20 -28.59 3.38 -1.86
N TYR A 21 -29.04 4.61 -2.03
CA TYR A 21 -29.82 5.17 -3.12
C TYR A 21 -29.71 4.43 -4.47
N GLY A 22 -30.78 3.74 -4.86
CA GLY A 22 -30.95 3.24 -6.23
C GLY A 22 -29.94 2.17 -6.68
N LEU A 23 -29.07 1.72 -5.80
CA LEU A 23 -28.19 0.59 -6.05
C LEU A 23 -28.96 -0.69 -5.77
N ASN A 24 -29.79 -1.12 -6.72
CA ASN A 24 -30.27 -2.50 -6.79
C ASN A 24 -29.09 -3.40 -7.13
N SER A 25 -28.16 -3.57 -6.20
CA SER A 25 -27.01 -4.42 -6.42
C SER A 25 -27.21 -5.73 -5.66
N GLU A 26 -27.37 -6.78 -6.40
CA GLU A 26 -27.39 -8.17 -5.90
C GLU A 26 -26.00 -8.69 -5.57
N PHE A 27 -25.08 -7.84 -5.06
CA PHE A 27 -23.75 -8.30 -4.70
C PHE A 27 -23.64 -8.63 -3.21
N ASP A 28 -22.85 -9.63 -2.91
CA ASP A 28 -22.62 -10.16 -1.58
C ASP A 28 -21.17 -9.92 -1.11
N LEU A 29 -20.86 -10.40 0.08
CA LEU A 29 -19.49 -10.29 0.63
C LEU A 29 -18.41 -10.96 -0.25
N PRO A 30 -18.60 -12.16 -0.82
CA PRO A 30 -17.70 -12.75 -1.81
C PRO A 30 -17.41 -11.84 -3.01
N ASP A 31 -18.39 -11.07 -3.51
CA ASP A 31 -18.19 -10.14 -4.62
C ASP A 31 -17.21 -9.03 -4.26
N ILE A 32 -17.29 -8.53 -3.02
CA ILE A 32 -16.34 -7.54 -2.51
C ILE A 32 -14.92 -8.12 -2.51
N TYR A 33 -14.73 -9.35 -2.07
CA TYR A 33 -13.42 -9.98 -2.09
C TYR A 33 -12.92 -10.21 -3.52
N ARG A 34 -13.77 -10.69 -4.43
CA ARG A 34 -13.42 -10.81 -5.86
C ARG A 34 -13.01 -9.47 -6.48
N ALA A 35 -13.71 -8.39 -6.12
CA ALA A 35 -13.33 -7.05 -6.57
C ALA A 35 -11.96 -6.63 -6.02
N LEU A 36 -11.64 -6.95 -4.75
CA LEU A 36 -10.32 -6.67 -4.19
C LEU A 36 -9.21 -7.46 -4.88
N ASP A 37 -9.45 -8.70 -5.27
CA ASP A 37 -8.50 -9.49 -6.06
C ASP A 37 -8.24 -8.84 -7.42
N GLN A 38 -9.27 -8.34 -8.09
CA GLN A 38 -9.12 -7.58 -9.33
C GLN A 38 -8.35 -6.28 -9.11
N PHE A 39 -8.64 -5.53 -8.05
CA PHE A 39 -7.85 -4.33 -7.70
C PHE A 39 -6.39 -4.65 -7.42
N ASN A 40 -6.10 -5.80 -6.81
CA ASN A 40 -4.71 -6.22 -6.58
C ASN A 40 -3.97 -6.47 -7.91
N ILE A 41 -4.63 -7.07 -8.89
CA ILE A 41 -4.05 -7.32 -10.23
C ILE A 41 -3.69 -5.99 -10.92
N ILE A 42 -4.59 -5.01 -10.91
CA ILE A 42 -4.41 -3.71 -11.57
C ILE A 42 -3.78 -2.65 -10.66
N PHE A 43 -3.27 -3.03 -9.50
CA PHE A 43 -2.86 -2.11 -8.44
C PHE A 43 -1.86 -1.04 -8.91
N TYR A 44 -0.82 -1.41 -9.64
CA TYR A 44 0.17 -0.47 -10.14
C TYR A 44 -0.35 0.38 -11.30
N ASP A 45 -1.13 -0.23 -12.21
CA ASP A 45 -1.74 0.51 -13.32
C ASP A 45 -2.73 1.56 -12.82
N LEU A 46 -3.50 1.22 -11.80
CA LEU A 46 -4.42 2.16 -11.16
C LEU A 46 -3.67 3.31 -10.49
N GLN A 47 -2.60 3.03 -9.77
CA GLN A 47 -1.79 4.08 -9.14
C GLN A 47 -1.14 4.99 -10.20
N ARG A 48 -0.60 4.42 -11.28
CA ARG A 48 -0.07 5.19 -12.40
C ARG A 48 -1.13 6.12 -12.98
N PHE A 49 -2.29 5.60 -13.33
CA PHE A 49 -3.39 6.38 -13.87
C PHE A 49 -3.79 7.54 -12.94
N ILE A 50 -3.98 7.25 -11.64
CA ILE A 50 -4.32 8.29 -10.66
C ILE A 50 -3.21 9.33 -10.57
N SER A 51 -1.95 8.91 -10.51
CA SER A 51 -0.80 9.81 -10.42
C SER A 51 -0.69 10.73 -11.63
N GLU A 52 -0.92 10.21 -12.84
CA GLU A 52 -0.95 10.97 -14.09
C GLU A 52 -2.10 11.99 -14.07
N GLN A 53 -3.32 11.56 -13.73
CA GLN A 53 -4.49 12.45 -13.65
C GLN A 53 -4.32 13.59 -12.63
N VAL A 54 -3.69 13.30 -11.50
CA VAL A 54 -3.37 14.32 -10.50
C VAL A 54 -2.32 15.29 -11.05
N GLY A 55 -1.28 14.78 -11.69
CA GLY A 55 -0.23 15.60 -12.30
C GLY A 55 -0.76 16.52 -13.39
N GLU A 56 -1.65 16.04 -14.26
CA GLU A 56 -2.27 16.81 -15.33
C GLU A 56 -3.18 17.94 -14.80
N ARG A 57 -3.92 17.68 -13.73
CA ARG A 57 -4.93 18.63 -13.22
C ARG A 57 -4.38 19.65 -12.24
N PHE A 58 -3.43 19.25 -11.42
CA PHE A 58 -2.95 20.05 -10.28
C PHE A 58 -1.47 20.39 -10.36
N GLY A 59 -0.75 19.80 -11.29
CA GLY A 59 0.71 19.83 -11.31
C GLY A 59 1.33 18.96 -10.23
N ARG A 60 2.65 18.76 -10.30
CA ARG A 60 3.43 18.06 -9.29
C ARG A 60 4.75 18.76 -9.04
N ASP A 61 5.14 18.85 -7.78
CA ASP A 61 6.50 19.24 -7.41
C ASP A 61 7.35 17.96 -7.27
N LEU A 62 8.15 17.68 -8.30
CA LEU A 62 9.05 16.53 -8.34
C LEU A 62 10.51 16.89 -8.01
N GLN A 63 10.78 18.12 -7.55
CA GLN A 63 12.12 18.51 -7.10
C GLN A 63 12.53 17.77 -5.84
N TYR A 64 11.56 17.54 -4.96
CA TYR A 64 11.71 16.78 -3.73
C TYR A 64 10.66 15.70 -3.66
N SER A 65 11.02 14.61 -3.01
CA SER A 65 10.07 13.52 -2.74
C SER A 65 10.29 13.02 -1.33
N PHE A 66 9.20 12.65 -0.69
CA PHE A 66 9.20 12.13 0.67
C PHE A 66 8.79 10.67 0.63
N TYR A 67 9.45 9.86 1.45
CA TYR A 67 9.09 8.48 1.67
C TYR A 67 8.91 8.24 3.15
N ASP A 68 7.82 7.61 3.53
CA ASP A 68 7.56 7.18 4.90
C ASP A 68 7.00 5.77 4.95
N VAL A 69 7.30 5.06 6.03
CA VAL A 69 6.80 3.72 6.30
C VAL A 69 5.89 3.75 7.53
N THR A 70 4.66 3.33 7.33
CA THR A 70 3.67 3.19 8.40
C THR A 70 3.51 1.72 8.77
N ASN A 71 3.56 1.41 10.06
CA ASN A 71 3.32 0.07 10.58
C ASN A 71 1.84 -0.14 10.91
N TYR A 72 1.27 -1.23 10.40
CA TYR A 72 -0.04 -1.73 10.77
C TYR A 72 0.12 -2.94 11.68
N TYR A 73 -0.41 -2.88 12.86
CA TYR A 73 -0.36 -3.94 13.86
C TYR A 73 -1.48 -4.93 13.64
N THR A 74 -1.17 -6.19 13.86
CA THR A 74 -2.18 -7.27 13.88
C THR A 74 -2.50 -7.63 15.32
N GLU A 75 -3.73 -8.09 15.56
CA GLU A 75 -4.13 -8.58 16.89
C GLU A 75 -3.65 -10.03 17.17
N LYS A 76 -2.84 -10.59 16.27
CA LYS A 76 -2.27 -11.93 16.41
C LYS A 76 -0.94 -11.87 17.16
N ASP A 77 -0.68 -12.85 18.03
CA ASP A 77 0.59 -12.97 18.75
C ASP A 77 1.70 -13.66 17.96
N PHE A 78 1.38 -14.25 16.83
CA PHE A 78 2.30 -15.02 15.99
C PHE A 78 2.32 -14.49 14.56
N ALA A 79 3.49 -14.61 13.92
CA ALA A 79 3.66 -14.26 12.52
C ALA A 79 2.79 -15.17 11.64
N ASP A 80 2.32 -14.62 10.52
CA ASP A 80 1.61 -15.41 9.53
C ASP A 80 2.56 -16.47 8.95
N PRO A 81 2.11 -17.72 8.76
CA PRO A 81 2.91 -18.77 8.15
C PRO A 81 3.19 -18.46 6.68
N ASP A 82 4.16 -19.18 6.11
CA ASP A 82 4.36 -19.15 4.66
C ASP A 82 3.08 -19.59 3.95
N GLU A 83 2.72 -18.84 2.94
CA GLU A 83 1.49 -19.06 2.17
C GLU A 83 1.80 -19.12 0.69
N GLU A 84 1.01 -19.91 -0.03
CA GLU A 84 0.94 -19.83 -1.48
C GLU A 84 -0.08 -18.76 -1.86
N TYR A 85 0.36 -17.76 -2.60
CA TYR A 85 -0.51 -16.69 -3.09
C TYR A 85 -0.18 -16.34 -4.54
N ARG A 86 -1.13 -15.73 -5.20
CA ARG A 86 -0.88 -15.18 -6.53
C ARG A 86 -0.31 -13.78 -6.41
N ASP A 87 0.86 -13.60 -7.01
CA ASP A 87 1.42 -12.26 -7.14
C ASP A 87 0.57 -11.39 -8.11
N ARG A 88 0.95 -10.13 -8.25
CA ARG A 88 0.22 -9.18 -9.11
C ARG A 88 0.28 -9.53 -10.60
N SER A 89 1.19 -10.40 -11.02
CA SER A 89 1.24 -10.96 -12.38
C SER A 89 0.31 -12.17 -12.55
N GLY A 90 -0.34 -12.63 -11.48
CA GLY A 90 -1.18 -13.82 -11.43
C GLY A 90 -0.39 -15.13 -11.24
N LYS A 91 0.94 -15.05 -11.09
CA LYS A 91 1.80 -16.22 -10.87
C LYS A 91 1.65 -16.70 -9.43
N LEU A 92 1.51 -18.02 -9.26
CA LEU A 92 1.55 -18.65 -7.95
C LEU A 92 2.97 -18.57 -7.39
N VAL A 93 3.11 -17.96 -6.22
CA VAL A 93 4.37 -17.82 -5.49
C VAL A 93 4.19 -18.32 -4.08
N SER A 94 5.23 -18.91 -3.51
CA SER A 94 5.29 -19.30 -2.11
C SER A 94 6.27 -18.40 -1.38
N GLY A 95 5.92 -18.00 -0.18
CA GLY A 95 6.80 -17.20 0.64
C GLY A 95 6.14 -16.75 1.93
N PRO A 96 6.90 -16.10 2.82
CA PRO A 96 6.36 -15.60 4.07
C PRO A 96 5.27 -14.57 3.79
N ALA A 97 4.15 -14.72 4.50
CA ALA A 97 3.05 -13.77 4.45
C ALA A 97 3.45 -12.39 4.98
N LEU A 98 2.58 -11.40 4.80
CA LEU A 98 2.87 -9.99 5.12
C LEU A 98 3.04 -9.73 6.62
N GLY A 99 2.24 -10.40 7.45
CA GLY A 99 2.26 -10.24 8.91
C GLY A 99 3.47 -10.92 9.55
N GLN A 100 4.56 -10.19 9.67
CA GLN A 100 5.83 -10.68 10.22
C GLN A 100 6.26 -9.86 11.43
N LYS A 101 6.97 -10.50 12.39
CA LYS A 101 7.59 -9.79 13.50
C LYS A 101 8.78 -8.98 12.99
N GLY A 102 8.76 -7.70 13.21
CA GLY A 102 9.79 -6.77 12.77
C GLY A 102 10.04 -5.67 13.79
N VAL A 103 10.85 -4.68 13.40
CA VAL A 103 11.12 -3.52 14.24
C VAL A 103 9.86 -2.65 14.29
N SER A 104 9.20 -2.67 15.44
CA SER A 104 8.03 -1.84 15.68
C SER A 104 8.46 -0.49 16.24
N LYS A 105 7.99 0.61 15.64
CA LYS A 105 8.21 1.97 16.15
C LYS A 105 7.65 2.16 17.57
N GLU A 106 6.66 1.34 17.96
CA GLU A 106 6.01 1.36 19.27
C GLU A 106 6.48 0.25 20.21
N HIS A 107 7.56 -0.47 19.85
CA HIS A 107 8.13 -1.59 20.62
C HIS A 107 7.13 -2.72 20.93
N GLN A 108 6.11 -2.90 20.07
CA GLN A 108 5.17 -4.01 20.21
C GLN A 108 5.77 -5.31 19.65
N LEU A 109 5.44 -6.42 20.31
CA LEU A 109 5.92 -7.76 19.91
C LEU A 109 4.99 -8.47 18.93
N THR A 110 3.87 -7.87 18.58
CA THR A 110 2.90 -8.42 17.62
C THR A 110 3.42 -8.29 16.18
N PRO A 111 3.02 -9.20 15.28
CA PRO A 111 3.36 -9.07 13.86
C PRO A 111 2.80 -7.77 13.28
N ILE A 112 3.58 -7.17 12.39
CA ILE A 112 3.25 -5.94 11.70
C ILE A 112 3.21 -6.17 10.20
N ILE A 113 2.48 -5.31 9.50
CA ILE A 113 2.51 -5.13 8.05
C ILE A 113 2.96 -3.70 7.81
N GLN A 114 3.88 -3.50 6.90
CA GLN A 114 4.40 -2.17 6.57
C GLN A 114 3.75 -1.64 5.30
N MET A 115 3.42 -0.35 5.27
CA MET A 115 3.00 0.37 4.07
C MET A 115 3.99 1.50 3.82
N GLY A 116 4.66 1.45 2.69
CA GLY A 116 5.49 2.55 2.21
C GLY A 116 4.67 3.50 1.35
N LEU A 117 4.77 4.79 1.63
CA LEU A 117 4.10 5.85 0.87
C LEU A 117 5.14 6.80 0.29
N PHE A 118 5.05 7.03 -1.02
CA PHE A 118 5.87 7.97 -1.75
C PHE A 118 5.05 9.22 -2.10
N MET A 119 5.54 10.40 -1.74
CA MET A 119 4.86 11.69 -1.95
C MET A 119 5.77 12.66 -2.71
N ASP A 120 5.17 13.58 -3.44
CA ASP A 120 5.87 14.69 -4.07
C ASP A 120 6.19 15.83 -3.08
N GLY A 121 6.86 16.90 -3.56
CA GLY A 121 7.25 18.05 -2.74
C GLY A 121 6.09 18.79 -2.08
N ASN A 122 4.88 18.66 -2.62
CA ASN A 122 3.65 19.22 -2.06
C ASN A 122 2.95 18.26 -1.07
N GLY A 123 3.51 17.08 -0.80
CA GLY A 123 2.91 16.06 0.05
C GLY A 123 1.77 15.28 -0.64
N VAL A 124 1.67 15.36 -1.97
CA VAL A 124 0.65 14.61 -2.71
C VAL A 124 1.17 13.20 -3.04
N PRO A 125 0.41 12.13 -2.71
CA PRO A 125 0.82 10.77 -2.99
C PRO A 125 1.16 10.52 -4.46
N ILE A 126 2.28 9.84 -4.71
CA ILE A 126 2.71 9.37 -6.02
C ILE A 126 2.37 7.89 -6.17
N CYS A 127 2.84 7.09 -5.21
CA CYS A 127 2.58 5.65 -5.17
C CYS A 127 2.73 5.11 -3.75
N MET A 128 2.21 3.92 -3.54
CA MET A 128 2.34 3.17 -2.30
C MET A 128 2.59 1.70 -2.59
N ASP A 129 3.18 1.01 -1.62
CA ASP A 129 3.23 -0.45 -1.64
C ASP A 129 3.15 -1.03 -0.23
N VAL A 130 2.85 -2.33 -0.15
CA VAL A 130 2.72 -3.06 1.11
C VAL A 130 3.85 -4.08 1.22
N PHE A 131 4.49 -4.11 2.38
CA PHE A 131 5.67 -4.91 2.65
C PHE A 131 5.49 -5.78 3.88
N ARG A 132 6.30 -6.82 3.97
CA ARG A 132 6.37 -7.65 5.16
C ARG A 132 6.89 -6.86 6.34
N GLY A 133 6.37 -7.14 7.52
CA GLY A 133 6.73 -6.43 8.73
C GLY A 133 8.20 -6.54 9.16
N ASN A 134 8.94 -7.52 8.64
CA ASN A 134 10.35 -7.73 8.95
C ASN A 134 11.33 -7.11 7.92
N MET A 135 10.85 -6.33 6.98
CA MET A 135 11.72 -5.59 6.05
C MET A 135 12.28 -4.33 6.70
N SER A 136 13.51 -3.97 6.34
CA SER A 136 14.07 -2.66 6.75
C SER A 136 13.46 -1.52 5.91
N ASP A 137 13.39 -0.32 6.47
CA ASP A 137 12.88 0.86 5.74
C ASP A 137 13.70 1.12 4.46
N SER A 138 15.00 0.86 4.50
CA SER A 138 15.88 1.01 3.32
C SER A 138 15.55 0.00 2.22
N ASP A 139 15.17 -1.23 2.57
CA ASP A 139 14.81 -2.26 1.58
C ASP A 139 13.42 -2.01 1.00
N THR A 140 12.48 -1.53 1.83
CA THR A 140 11.16 -1.12 1.36
C THR A 140 11.27 0.05 0.37
N LEU A 141 12.12 1.03 0.69
CA LEU A 141 12.40 2.16 -0.20
C LEU A 141 13.00 1.73 -1.54
N LYS A 142 14.04 0.87 -1.52
CA LYS A 142 14.64 0.34 -2.76
C LYS A 142 13.62 -0.38 -3.62
N LYS A 143 12.76 -1.17 -3.00
CA LYS A 143 11.73 -1.94 -3.70
C LYS A 143 10.69 -1.05 -4.34
N ILE A 144 10.07 -0.13 -3.58
CA ILE A 144 9.04 0.77 -4.12
C ILE A 144 9.63 1.67 -5.22
N TRP A 145 10.87 2.10 -5.07
CA TRP A 145 11.59 2.87 -6.07
C TRP A 145 11.77 2.11 -7.38
N THR A 146 12.24 0.86 -7.29
CA THR A 146 12.45 0.02 -8.47
C THR A 146 11.12 -0.28 -9.18
N ASP A 147 10.07 -0.58 -8.42
CA ASP A 147 8.77 -0.93 -8.94
C ASP A 147 8.02 0.31 -9.47
N SER A 148 8.14 1.46 -8.82
CA SER A 148 7.56 2.72 -9.32
C SER A 148 8.16 3.14 -10.66
N ARG A 149 9.48 3.02 -10.85
CA ARG A 149 10.14 3.32 -12.13
C ARG A 149 9.69 2.41 -13.27
N ARG A 150 9.34 1.17 -12.98
CA ARG A 150 8.82 0.23 -13.99
C ARG A 150 7.36 0.49 -14.33
N ASN A 151 6.60 0.96 -13.36
CA ASN A 151 5.13 1.00 -13.42
C ASN A 151 4.55 2.41 -13.54
N THR A 152 5.36 3.45 -13.33
CA THR A 152 4.95 4.83 -13.59
C THR A 152 5.78 5.38 -14.76
N ALA A 153 5.18 6.19 -15.63
CA ALA A 153 5.89 6.92 -16.68
C ALA A 153 6.84 8.00 -16.10
N TRP A 154 7.27 7.80 -14.87
CA TRP A 154 8.06 8.77 -14.15
C TRP A 154 9.52 8.71 -14.58
N ASN A 155 9.91 9.60 -15.49
CA ASN A 155 11.28 9.83 -15.94
C ASN A 155 12.02 10.89 -15.10
N GLY A 156 11.51 11.21 -13.92
CA GLY A 156 12.11 12.22 -13.05
C GLY A 156 13.50 11.81 -12.55
N GLN A 157 14.48 12.69 -12.69
CA GLN A 157 15.74 12.61 -11.98
C GLN A 157 15.44 12.99 -10.52
N LEU A 158 15.38 12.01 -9.62
CA LEU A 158 15.45 12.28 -8.20
C LEU A 158 16.90 12.48 -7.81
N SER A 159 17.22 13.67 -7.38
CA SER A 159 18.43 13.90 -6.58
C SER A 159 18.12 13.46 -5.14
N TRP A 160 18.69 12.31 -4.74
CA TRP A 160 18.59 11.82 -3.38
C TRP A 160 19.51 12.59 -2.47
N GLN A 161 18.95 13.27 -1.48
CA GLN A 161 19.64 13.51 -0.22
C GLN A 161 18.92 12.66 0.84
N ILE A 162 19.37 11.42 1.00
CA ILE A 162 19.13 10.70 2.24
C ILE A 162 19.97 11.46 3.27
N ARG A 163 19.34 12.13 4.23
CA ARG A 163 20.05 12.57 5.41
C ARG A 163 20.43 11.33 6.20
N ASP A 164 21.70 10.95 6.11
CA ASP A 164 22.33 9.93 6.95
C ASP A 164 22.28 10.25 8.46
N GLU A 165 21.73 11.39 8.83
CA GLU A 165 21.70 11.87 10.23
C GLU A 165 20.68 11.15 11.13
N LEU A 166 19.79 10.31 10.59
CA LEU A 166 18.84 9.56 11.41
C LEU A 166 19.33 8.15 11.84
N PHE A 167 20.49 7.70 11.37
CA PHE A 167 21.02 6.36 11.67
C PHE A 167 22.24 6.33 12.58
N SER A 168 22.66 7.46 13.16
CA SER A 168 23.83 7.49 14.05
C SER A 168 23.50 7.51 15.55
N GLN A 169 22.26 7.29 15.94
CA GLN A 169 21.87 7.24 17.36
C GLN A 169 20.95 6.07 17.67
N TYR A 170 21.40 4.82 17.42
CA TYR A 170 20.93 3.66 18.22
C TYR A 170 21.93 2.53 18.04
#